data_727305994f3424d33b53f0517b7ae180
#
_entry.id   727305994f3424d33b53f0517b7ae180
#
_cell.length_a   1.000
_cell.length_b   1.000
_cell.length_c   1.000
_cell.angle_alpha   90.00
_cell.angle_beta   90.00
_cell.angle_gamma   90.00
#
_symmetry.space_group_name_H-M   'P 1'
#
loop_
_entity.id
_entity.type
_entity.pdbx_description
1 polymer ?
#
loop_
_entity_poly.entity_id
_entity_poly.type
_entity_poly.pdbx_seq_one_letter_code
_entity_poly.pdbx_strand_id
1 'polypeptide(L)'
;MASLLTVARVGSACGMLRQLLKSKIHRAYITDAHVDYEGSITIPEDLMEATGLWEGEKVLVASITSGARLETYVQRGPAGSRAFVVNGGAALLIPRWHLVSIMAFGMSAEAIEVRRVVLDEQNHVLREG
;
A
#
# COMPACT_ATOMS: atom_id res chain seq x y z
N MET A 1 -30.83 -6.87 3.24
CA MET A 1 -30.57 -6.57 3.71
C MET A 1 -30.98 -6.44 4.52
N ALA A 2 -31.21 -6.75 4.95
CA ALA A 2 -31.41 -6.70 5.59
C ALA A 2 -31.21 -6.30 6.03
N SER A 3 -31.01 -6.19 6.16
CA SER A 3 -30.77 -5.77 6.68
C SER A 3 -30.34 -4.93 6.81
N LEU A 4 -30.27 -4.60 6.48
CA LEU A 4 -29.88 -3.61 6.70
C LEU A 4 -30.34 -3.02 7.74
N LEU A 5 -31.17 -3.32 8.17
CA LEU A 5 -31.54 -2.89 9.15
C LEU A 5 -30.93 -3.37 10.10
N THR A 6 -30.58 -4.25 10.03
CA THR A 6 -29.98 -4.81 10.85
C THR A 6 -28.88 -4.20 11.05
N VAL A 7 -28.53 -3.72 10.40
CA VAL A 7 -27.52 -3.07 10.53
C VAL A 7 -27.62 -2.16 11.37
N ALA A 8 -28.47 -1.92 11.46
CA ALA A 8 -28.55 -0.98 12.23
C ALA A 8 -28.23 -1.30 13.48
N ARG A 9 -28.51 -2.12 13.95
CA ARG A 9 -28.29 -2.37 15.03
C ARG A 9 -27.16 -2.54 15.29
N VAL A 10 -26.78 -2.69 14.77
CA VAL A 10 -25.63 -2.90 14.92
C VAL A 10 -25.14 -1.86 15.28
N GLY A 11 -25.77 -1.15 15.24
CA GLY A 11 -25.15 -0.12 15.45
C GLY A 11 -24.59 -0.03 16.69
N SER A 12 -24.99 -0.53 17.48
CA SER A 12 -24.50 -0.43 18.57
C SER A 12 -23.16 -0.36 18.54
N ALA A 13 -22.64 -0.97 19.21
CA ALA A 13 -21.31 -0.91 19.25
C ALA A 13 -20.80 -0.95 17.97
N CYS A 14 -21.52 -1.50 17.16
CA CYS A 14 -21.02 -1.72 15.93
C CYS A 14 -21.26 -0.61 15.02
N GLY A 15 -21.60 0.50 15.45
CA GLY A 15 -21.78 1.61 14.55
C GLY A 15 -20.48 2.30 14.18
N MET A 16 -19.41 2.05 14.91
CA MET A 16 -18.17 2.78 14.70
C MET A 16 -17.34 2.08 13.64
N LEU A 17 -16.90 2.86 12.64
CA LEU A 17 -15.96 2.39 11.64
C LEU A 17 -14.55 2.76 12.05
N ARG A 18 -13.62 1.87 11.83
CA ARG A 18 -12.21 2.10 12.13
C ARG A 18 -11.42 2.01 10.86
N GLN A 19 -10.36 2.79 10.77
CA GLN A 19 -9.39 2.65 9.70
C GLN A 19 -8.41 1.57 10.11
N LEU A 20 -8.44 0.46 9.40
CA LEU A 20 -7.61 -0.70 9.73
C LEU A 20 -6.64 -0.99 8.61
N LEU A 21 -5.46 -1.46 8.97
CA LEU A 21 -4.47 -1.86 7.97
C LEU A 21 -5.04 -3.03 7.18
N LYS A 22 -5.08 -2.90 5.85
CA LYS A 22 -5.58 -3.97 4.98
C LYS A 22 -4.51 -4.56 4.08
N SER A 23 -3.52 -3.76 3.69
CA SER A 23 -2.48 -4.19 2.74
C SER A 23 -1.13 -3.66 3.19
N LYS A 24 -0.10 -4.48 3.06
CA LYS A 24 1.25 -4.01 3.38
C LYS A 24 2.28 -4.71 2.53
N ILE A 25 3.16 -3.92 1.90
CA ILE A 25 4.36 -4.42 1.25
C ILE A 25 5.51 -3.92 2.09
N HIS A 26 6.20 -4.83 2.76
CA HIS A 26 7.26 -4.47 3.70
C HIS A 26 8.62 -4.69 3.06
N ARG A 27 9.49 -3.68 3.13
CA ARG A 27 10.88 -3.72 2.68
C ARG A 27 10.99 -3.77 1.16
N ALA A 28 10.32 -2.84 0.49
CA ALA A 28 10.48 -2.67 -0.95
C ALA A 28 11.60 -1.64 -1.19
N TYR A 29 12.54 -1.96 -2.08
CA TYR A 29 13.52 -0.97 -2.49
C TYR A 29 12.96 -0.18 -3.65
N ILE A 30 13.04 1.15 -3.56
CA ILE A 30 12.67 2.03 -4.67
C ILE A 30 13.74 1.90 -5.72
N THR A 31 13.36 1.43 -6.90
CA THR A 31 14.33 1.15 -7.96
C THR A 31 14.53 2.35 -8.89
N ASP A 32 13.57 3.28 -8.90
CA ASP A 32 13.71 4.47 -9.74
C ASP A 32 12.81 5.57 -9.20
N ALA A 33 13.09 6.81 -9.59
CA ALA A 33 12.34 7.97 -9.11
C ALA A 33 12.38 9.06 -10.18
N HIS A 34 11.18 9.59 -10.54
CA HIS A 34 11.05 10.54 -11.64
C HIS A 34 10.27 11.76 -11.16
N VAL A 35 10.98 12.84 -10.84
CA VAL A 35 10.37 14.06 -10.31
C VAL A 35 9.42 14.71 -11.31
N ASP A 36 9.72 14.59 -12.60
CA ASP A 36 8.96 15.29 -13.63
C ASP A 36 7.66 14.62 -14.04
N TYR A 37 7.35 13.45 -13.49
CA TYR A 37 6.11 12.76 -13.80
C TYR A 37 5.04 13.11 -12.79
N GLU A 38 3.78 12.78 -13.13
CA GLU A 38 2.69 12.98 -12.17
C GLU A 38 2.89 12.09 -10.96
N GLY A 39 2.46 12.57 -9.80
CA GLY A 39 2.67 11.84 -8.56
C GLY A 39 2.00 10.50 -8.53
N SER A 40 2.73 9.49 -8.09
CA SER A 40 2.22 8.13 -7.90
C SER A 40 3.34 7.24 -7.43
N ILE A 41 3.01 6.01 -7.06
CA ILE A 41 4.03 4.98 -6.87
C ILE A 41 3.64 3.79 -7.74
N THR A 42 4.55 3.39 -8.63
CA THR A 42 4.34 2.24 -9.50
C THR A 42 4.75 0.98 -8.76
N ILE A 43 3.85 0.01 -8.72
CA ILE A 43 4.04 -1.26 -8.00
C ILE A 43 3.82 -2.40 -8.98
N PRO A 44 4.66 -3.45 -8.97
CA PRO A 44 4.43 -4.61 -9.84
C PRO A 44 3.05 -5.21 -9.63
N GLU A 45 2.37 -5.53 -10.72
CA GLU A 45 0.99 -5.98 -10.65
C GLU A 45 0.82 -7.24 -9.79
N ASP A 46 1.76 -8.17 -9.86
CA ASP A 46 1.66 -9.39 -9.06
C ASP A 46 1.72 -9.10 -7.56
N LEU A 47 2.44 -8.07 -7.15
CA LEU A 47 2.49 -7.69 -5.74
C LEU A 47 1.23 -6.93 -5.34
N MET A 48 0.63 -6.19 -6.26
CA MET A 48 -0.67 -5.59 -6.01
C MET A 48 -1.71 -6.67 -5.75
N GLU A 49 -1.72 -7.71 -6.57
CA GLU A 49 -2.66 -8.81 -6.38
C GLU A 49 -2.42 -9.55 -5.07
N ALA A 50 -1.18 -9.79 -4.74
CA ALA A 50 -0.85 -10.51 -3.51
C ALA A 50 -1.32 -9.77 -2.26
N THR A 51 -1.36 -8.45 -2.31
CA THR A 51 -1.70 -7.62 -1.15
C THR A 51 -3.07 -6.97 -1.25
N GLY A 52 -3.78 -7.17 -2.35
CA GLY A 52 -5.12 -6.60 -2.52
C GLY A 52 -5.11 -5.11 -2.81
N LEU A 53 -4.02 -4.58 -3.36
CA LEU A 53 -3.96 -3.18 -3.77
C LEU A 53 -4.53 -3.00 -5.16
N TRP A 54 -5.33 -1.97 -5.34
CA TRP A 54 -5.90 -1.61 -6.64
C TRP A 54 -5.17 -0.40 -7.21
N GLU A 55 -5.14 -0.33 -8.53
CA GLU A 55 -4.66 0.88 -9.19
C GLU A 55 -5.53 2.07 -8.77
N GLY A 56 -4.88 3.19 -8.45
CA GLY A 56 -5.59 4.37 -7.97
C GLY A 56 -5.82 4.41 -6.47
N GLU A 57 -5.49 3.32 -5.77
CA GLU A 57 -5.73 3.27 -4.33
C GLU A 57 -4.70 4.11 -3.59
N LYS A 58 -5.14 4.87 -2.61
CA LYS A 58 -4.26 5.68 -1.78
C LYS A 58 -3.43 4.80 -0.88
N VAL A 59 -2.15 5.11 -0.77
CA VAL A 59 -1.23 4.40 0.09
C VAL A 59 -0.38 5.37 0.88
N LEU A 60 0.05 4.90 2.05
CA LEU A 60 1.05 5.56 2.87
C LEU A 60 2.38 4.88 2.59
N VAL A 61 3.39 5.66 2.19
CA VAL A 61 4.72 5.14 1.95
C VAL A 61 5.63 5.67 3.04
N ALA A 62 6.24 4.76 3.78
CA ALA A 62 7.12 5.12 4.89
C ALA A 62 8.53 4.64 4.56
N SER A 63 9.48 5.56 4.52
CA SER A 63 10.87 5.21 4.25
C SER A 63 11.52 4.67 5.52
N ILE A 64 12.01 3.46 5.46
CA ILE A 64 12.80 2.88 6.54
C ILE A 64 14.18 3.55 6.57
N THR A 65 14.64 3.99 5.41
CA THR A 65 15.97 4.60 5.28
C THR A 65 16.05 5.94 5.98
N SER A 66 15.02 6.79 5.84
CA SER A 66 15.08 8.17 6.34
C SER A 66 14.01 8.50 7.35
N GLY A 67 12.98 7.68 7.47
CA GLY A 67 11.82 8.00 8.30
C GLY A 67 10.82 8.90 7.61
N ALA A 68 11.06 9.32 6.37
CA ALA A 68 10.13 10.16 5.63
C ALA A 68 8.85 9.39 5.36
N ARG A 69 7.72 10.09 5.39
CA ARG A 69 6.42 9.49 5.13
C ARG A 69 5.65 10.37 4.18
N LEU A 70 4.92 9.76 3.25
CA LEU A 70 4.08 10.52 2.34
C LEU A 70 2.89 9.68 1.92
N GLU A 71 1.88 10.35 1.41
CA GLU A 71 0.72 9.69 0.83
C GLU A 71 0.73 9.92 -0.67
N THR A 72 0.40 8.88 -1.41
CA THR A 72 0.28 8.94 -2.85
C THR A 72 -0.72 7.87 -3.28
N TYR A 73 -0.78 7.52 -4.55
CA TYR A 73 -1.67 6.46 -5.02
C TYR A 73 -0.90 5.49 -5.89
N VAL A 74 -1.47 4.30 -6.03
CA VAL A 74 -0.83 3.18 -6.73
C VAL A 74 -1.03 3.30 -8.23
N GLN A 75 0.03 3.07 -8.97
CA GLN A 75 -0.01 2.91 -10.42
C GLN A 75 0.51 1.52 -10.74
N ARG A 76 -0.20 0.81 -11.65
CA ARG A 76 0.16 -0.57 -11.96
C ARG A 76 1.42 -0.61 -12.80
N GLY A 77 2.38 -1.43 -12.38
CA GLY A 77 3.57 -1.74 -13.17
C GLY A 77 3.51 -3.16 -13.69
N PRO A 78 4.40 -3.50 -14.61
CA PRO A 78 4.38 -4.85 -15.20
C PRO A 78 4.59 -5.94 -14.14
N ALA A 79 3.80 -7.02 -14.25
CA ALA A 79 3.93 -8.15 -13.35
C ALA A 79 5.35 -8.72 -13.46
N GLY A 80 5.93 -9.03 -12.32
CA GLY A 80 7.26 -9.63 -12.28
C GLY A 80 8.40 -8.65 -12.48
N SER A 81 8.12 -7.36 -12.64
CA SER A 81 9.17 -6.39 -12.97
C SER A 81 10.12 -6.10 -11.80
N ARG A 82 9.72 -6.38 -10.58
CA ARG A 82 10.51 -6.07 -9.38
C ARG A 82 10.81 -4.58 -9.23
N ALA A 83 10.19 -3.73 -10.02
CA ALA A 83 10.48 -2.31 -10.02
C ALA A 83 9.42 -1.55 -9.21
N PHE A 84 9.89 -0.74 -8.25
CA PHE A 84 9.05 0.19 -7.52
C PHE A 84 9.52 1.58 -7.90
N VAL A 85 8.64 2.36 -8.50
CA VAL A 85 9.01 3.65 -9.07
C VAL A 85 8.20 4.75 -8.39
N VAL A 86 8.90 5.74 -7.84
CA VAL A 86 8.25 6.88 -7.20
C VAL A 86 8.22 8.02 -8.21
N ASN A 87 7.03 8.55 -8.47
CA ASN A 87 6.84 9.57 -9.48
C ASN A 87 6.41 10.89 -8.85
N GLY A 88 6.79 11.99 -9.48
CA GLY A 88 6.36 13.32 -9.08
C GLY A 88 7.15 13.86 -7.91
N GLY A 89 6.54 14.78 -7.18
CA GLY A 89 7.19 15.41 -6.04
C GLY A 89 7.62 14.47 -4.95
N ALA A 90 6.96 13.31 -4.85
CA ALA A 90 7.33 12.29 -3.88
C ALA A 90 8.77 11.82 -4.09
N ALA A 91 9.28 11.89 -5.32
CA ALA A 91 10.64 11.46 -5.63
C ALA A 91 11.69 12.35 -4.95
N LEU A 92 11.33 13.56 -4.58
CA LEU A 92 12.24 14.44 -3.83
C LEU A 92 12.40 13.97 -2.39
N LEU A 93 11.37 13.33 -1.84
CA LEU A 93 11.36 12.90 -0.45
C LEU A 93 11.83 11.46 -0.30
N ILE A 94 11.44 10.62 -1.24
CA ILE A 94 11.79 9.18 -1.23
C ILE A 94 12.43 8.84 -2.57
N PRO A 95 13.75 9.01 -2.66
CA PRO A 95 14.44 8.78 -3.91
C PRO A 95 14.82 7.31 -4.11
N ARG A 96 15.47 7.04 -5.23
CA ARG A 96 15.97 5.72 -5.59
C ARG A 96 16.78 5.10 -4.45
N TRP A 97 16.61 3.83 -4.27
CA TRP A 97 17.31 2.97 -3.30
C TRP A 97 16.89 3.16 -1.85
N HIS A 98 15.91 4.01 -1.58
CA HIS A 98 15.31 3.99 -0.26
C HIS A 98 14.55 2.69 -0.07
N LEU A 99 14.61 2.17 1.14
CA LEU A 99 13.86 1.00 1.55
C LEU A 99 12.58 1.48 2.19
N VAL A 100 11.43 1.00 1.72
CA VAL A 100 10.14 1.52 2.17
C VAL A 100 9.19 0.42 2.60
N SER A 101 8.18 0.81 3.38
CA SER A 101 6.97 0.04 3.60
C SER A 101 5.83 0.79 2.93
N ILE A 102 4.96 0.06 2.23
CA ILE A 102 3.80 0.62 1.55
C ILE A 102 2.57 0.02 2.21
N MET A 103 1.67 0.89 2.68
CA MET A 103 0.52 0.44 3.46
C MET A 103 -0.75 1.05 2.93
N ALA A 104 -1.85 0.28 2.96
CA ALA A 104 -3.17 0.79 2.67
C ALA A 104 -4.11 0.39 3.78
N PHE A 105 -5.13 1.22 3.99
CA PHE A 105 -6.06 1.06 5.09
C PHE A 105 -7.48 1.01 4.55
N GLY A 106 -8.35 0.29 5.22
CA GLY A 106 -9.75 0.19 4.86
C GLY A 106 -10.63 0.51 6.04
N MET A 107 -11.85 0.93 5.76
CA MET A 107 -12.82 1.25 6.81
C MET A 107 -13.63 0.00 7.11
N SER A 108 -13.69 -0.36 8.38
CA SER A 108 -14.45 -1.54 8.78
C SER A 108 -14.90 -1.39 10.24
N ALA A 109 -16.06 -1.94 10.55
CA ALA A 109 -16.53 -2.02 11.93
C ALA A 109 -16.04 -3.28 12.60
N GLU A 110 -15.42 -4.20 11.85
CA GLU A 110 -14.95 -5.47 12.38
C GLU A 110 -13.50 -5.67 11.99
N ALA A 111 -12.80 -6.51 12.72
CA ALA A 111 -11.42 -6.83 12.42
C ALA A 111 -11.33 -7.43 11.01
N ILE A 112 -10.28 -7.07 10.29
CA ILE A 112 -10.04 -7.59 8.96
C ILE A 112 -8.68 -8.26 8.93
N GLU A 113 -8.51 -9.16 7.97
CA GLU A 113 -7.25 -9.85 7.81
C GLU A 113 -6.35 -9.00 6.91
N VAL A 114 -5.12 -8.81 7.33
CA VAL A 114 -4.15 -8.02 6.56
C VAL A 114 -3.51 -8.90 5.52
N ARG A 115 -3.45 -8.42 4.28
CA ARG A 115 -2.71 -9.12 3.23
C ARG A 115 -1.37 -8.43 3.10
N ARG A 116 -0.30 -9.17 3.40
CA ARG A 116 1.03 -8.56 3.41
C ARG A 116 2.06 -9.48 2.80
N VAL A 117 3.10 -8.88 2.26
CA VAL A 117 4.29 -9.57 1.79
C VAL A 117 5.52 -8.87 2.34
N VAL A 118 6.58 -9.63 2.57
CA VAL A 118 7.88 -9.11 2.93
C VAL A 118 8.81 -9.43 1.78
N LEU A 119 9.57 -8.45 1.32
CA LEU A 119 10.44 -8.61 0.16
C LEU A 119 11.90 -8.74 0.58
N ASP A 120 12.70 -9.38 -0.28
CA ASP A 120 14.13 -9.47 -0.09
C ASP A 120 14.82 -8.31 -0.81
N GLU A 121 16.13 -8.35 -0.89
CA GLU A 121 16.93 -7.23 -1.41
C GLU A 121 16.74 -7.03 -2.91
N GLN A 122 16.19 -7.99 -3.62
CA GLN A 122 15.89 -7.88 -5.04
C GLN A 122 14.40 -7.69 -5.30
N ASN A 123 13.65 -7.35 -4.27
CA ASN A 123 12.20 -7.16 -4.34
C ASN A 123 11.43 -8.42 -4.73
N HIS A 124 11.99 -9.58 -4.43
CA HIS A 124 11.26 -10.85 -4.54
C HIS A 124 10.57 -11.14 -3.23
N VAL A 125 9.45 -11.85 -3.29
CA VAL A 125 8.71 -12.20 -2.08
C VAL A 125 9.53 -13.17 -1.25
N LEU A 126 9.87 -12.75 -0.04
CA LEU A 126 10.57 -13.59 0.92
C LEU A 126 9.58 -14.43 1.70
N ARG A 127 8.46 -13.83 2.08
CA ARG A 127 7.37 -14.54 2.75
C ARG A 127 6.10 -13.69 2.70
N GLU A 128 4.96 -14.37 2.86
CA GLU A 128 3.67 -13.73 3.00
C GLU A 128 3.20 -13.83 4.44
N GLY A 129 2.30 -12.98 4.79
CA GLY A 129 1.80 -12.93 6.15
C GLY A 129 2.45 -11.84 6.93
#